data_a3c9737259438e71e04eb08a1c444d44
#
_entry.id   a3c9737259438e71e04eb08a1c444d44
#
_cell.length_a   1.000
_cell.length_b   1.000
_cell.length_c   1.000
_cell.angle_alpha   90.00
_cell.angle_beta   90.00
_cell.angle_gamma   90.00
#
_symmetry.space_group_name_H-M   'P 1'
#
loop_
_entity.id
_entity.type
_entity.pdbx_description
1 polymer ?
#
loop_
_entity_poly.entity_id
_entity_poly.type
_entity_poly.pdbx_seq_one_letter_code
_entity_poly.pdbx_strand_id
1 'polypeptide(L)'
;MARPVSITKEKILSAAVGVVRKGGLSALTSRNLCTELGCGVNAVFSAYGSMEGVQEAVRAEASRHFQKRLRDGLSLNPPFKGFGMALLWFAMDEPQLFKLAMAGETPTDSFESYIDTHIGLKEECLAAIGQSFGLQGKEAEMLYYQLLLVGLGLAQSCVEGGAALSIPQVSEILGKNVRAFLMVIRAGADARESYIPNRGAGPQGDVDSYLMIQSLAGQNHLLQELHSHPRYIQDSEWTELERVLRNSFNLTPESLREAHPGLTKGDLRIYILSHLQFTVSEQAILLGISPTSVTKARQRLKAKLHVFQKIH
;
A
#
# COMPACT_ATOMS: atom_id res chain seq x y z
N MET A 1 -3.68 -36.42 51.76
CA MET A 1 -3.07 -35.24 51.12
C MET A 1 -3.38 -35.29 49.63
N ALA A 2 -4.13 -34.31 49.11
CA ALA A 2 -4.43 -34.24 47.69
C ALA A 2 -3.14 -33.94 46.91
N ARG A 3 -2.82 -34.73 45.87
CA ARG A 3 -1.69 -34.56 44.98
C ARG A 3 -1.77 -33.16 44.37
N PRO A 4 -0.71 -32.33 44.43
CA PRO A 4 -0.78 -30.99 43.82
C PRO A 4 -1.07 -31.16 42.32
N VAL A 5 -2.14 -30.51 41.84
CA VAL A 5 -2.50 -30.51 40.42
C VAL A 5 -1.31 -29.93 39.67
N SER A 6 -0.61 -30.75 38.93
CA SER A 6 0.50 -30.32 38.07
C SER A 6 -0.08 -29.38 37.01
N ILE A 7 0.28 -28.08 37.08
CA ILE A 7 -0.16 -27.08 36.12
C ILE A 7 0.64 -27.29 34.83
N THR A 8 -0.02 -27.55 33.72
CA THR A 8 0.64 -27.78 32.42
C THR A 8 1.13 -26.49 31.78
N LYS A 9 2.10 -26.55 30.86
CA LYS A 9 2.59 -25.43 30.07
C LYS A 9 1.47 -24.72 29.34
N GLU A 10 0.55 -25.45 28.75
CA GLU A 10 -0.60 -24.94 28.00
C GLU A 10 -1.53 -24.13 28.90
N LYS A 11 -1.77 -24.59 30.13
CA LYS A 11 -2.59 -23.87 31.09
C LYS A 11 -1.95 -22.56 31.53
N ILE A 12 -0.61 -22.57 31.75
CA ILE A 12 0.15 -21.35 32.06
C ILE A 12 0.09 -20.38 30.88
N LEU A 13 0.33 -20.85 29.65
CA LEU A 13 0.28 -20.02 28.45
C LEU A 13 -1.13 -19.41 28.24
N SER A 14 -2.18 -20.20 28.39
CA SER A 14 -3.55 -19.71 28.26
C SER A 14 -3.87 -18.62 29.27
N ALA A 15 -3.46 -18.76 30.52
CA ALA A 15 -3.63 -17.74 31.55
C ALA A 15 -2.78 -16.50 31.26
N ALA A 16 -1.53 -16.66 30.81
CA ALA A 16 -0.65 -15.56 30.43
C ALA A 16 -1.23 -14.74 29.26
N VAL A 17 -1.75 -15.40 28.24
CA VAL A 17 -2.50 -14.76 27.14
C VAL A 17 -3.71 -14.01 27.66
N GLY A 18 -4.46 -14.58 28.62
CA GLY A 18 -5.60 -13.92 29.28
C GLY A 18 -5.20 -12.64 30.03
N VAL A 19 -4.05 -12.66 30.73
CA VAL A 19 -3.51 -11.47 31.40
C VAL A 19 -3.14 -10.39 30.36
N VAL A 20 -2.48 -10.78 29.27
CA VAL A 20 -2.08 -9.85 28.22
C VAL A 20 -3.29 -9.24 27.51
N ARG A 21 -4.33 -9.99 27.23
CA ARG A 21 -5.59 -9.47 26.66
C ARG A 21 -6.19 -8.32 27.47
N LYS A 22 -6.13 -8.46 28.80
CA LYS A 22 -6.71 -7.46 29.73
C LYS A 22 -5.86 -6.20 29.89
N GLY A 23 -4.51 -6.32 29.92
CA GLY A 23 -3.65 -5.23 30.32
C GLY A 23 -2.35 -5.06 29.52
N GLY A 24 -2.20 -5.76 28.38
CA GLY A 24 -0.99 -5.74 27.56
C GLY A 24 0.18 -6.50 28.19
N LEU A 25 1.32 -6.45 27.51
CA LEU A 25 2.53 -7.18 27.95
C LEU A 25 3.05 -6.68 29.31
N SER A 26 2.89 -5.40 29.62
CA SER A 26 3.30 -4.81 30.90
C SER A 26 2.53 -5.38 32.11
N ALA A 27 1.30 -5.86 31.88
CA ALA A 27 0.53 -6.53 32.94
C ALA A 27 0.97 -7.96 33.20
N LEU A 28 1.77 -8.57 32.30
CA LEU A 28 2.26 -9.95 32.44
C LEU A 28 3.44 -10.00 33.43
N THR A 29 3.11 -9.93 34.69
CA THR A 29 4.06 -10.11 35.81
C THR A 29 3.87 -11.46 36.48
N SER A 30 4.89 -11.96 37.18
CA SER A 30 4.79 -13.22 37.95
C SER A 30 3.62 -13.16 38.95
N ARG A 31 3.41 -12.03 39.59
CA ARG A 31 2.31 -11.82 40.55
C ARG A 31 0.94 -11.96 39.89
N ASN A 32 0.71 -11.24 38.80
CA ASN A 32 -0.58 -11.27 38.09
C ASN A 32 -0.88 -12.65 37.50
N LEU A 33 0.13 -13.30 36.92
CA LEU A 33 0.01 -14.63 36.38
C LEU A 33 -0.31 -15.67 37.44
N CYS A 34 0.40 -15.64 38.60
CA CYS A 34 0.14 -16.55 39.73
C CYS A 34 -1.26 -16.32 40.32
N THR A 35 -1.75 -15.06 40.37
CA THR A 35 -3.11 -14.74 40.81
C THR A 35 -4.15 -15.32 39.86
N GLU A 36 -3.96 -15.20 38.55
CA GLU A 36 -4.88 -15.76 37.53
C GLU A 36 -4.88 -17.31 37.57
N LEU A 37 -3.72 -17.94 37.86
CA LEU A 37 -3.59 -19.40 37.91
C LEU A 37 -3.98 -20.00 39.26
N GLY A 38 -4.04 -19.21 40.32
CA GLY A 38 -4.21 -19.72 41.67
C GLY A 38 -3.03 -20.59 42.17
N CYS A 39 -1.79 -20.29 41.73
CA CYS A 39 -0.61 -21.12 42.05
C CYS A 39 0.59 -20.27 42.50
N GLY A 40 1.61 -20.94 43.04
CA GLY A 40 2.88 -20.30 43.40
C GLY A 40 3.80 -20.11 42.19
N VAL A 41 4.72 -19.15 42.28
CA VAL A 41 5.70 -18.77 41.25
C VAL A 41 6.57 -19.94 40.79
N ASN A 42 6.89 -20.88 41.67
CA ASN A 42 7.72 -22.05 41.36
C ASN A 42 7.12 -22.91 40.23
N ALA A 43 5.78 -23.02 40.17
CA ALA A 43 5.11 -23.77 39.09
C ALA A 43 5.32 -23.13 37.72
N VAL A 44 5.29 -21.80 37.62
CA VAL A 44 5.54 -21.06 36.40
C VAL A 44 6.99 -21.20 35.94
N PHE A 45 7.94 -20.98 36.85
CA PHE A 45 9.37 -21.05 36.52
C PHE A 45 9.86 -22.48 36.23
N SER A 46 9.25 -23.50 36.85
CA SER A 46 9.59 -24.88 36.48
C SER A 46 9.19 -25.23 35.04
N ALA A 47 8.17 -24.54 34.49
CA ALA A 47 7.68 -24.79 33.14
C ALA A 47 8.38 -23.96 32.07
N TYR A 48 8.73 -22.71 32.36
CA TYR A 48 9.23 -21.72 31.39
C TYR A 48 10.60 -21.15 31.72
N GLY A 49 11.20 -21.53 32.87
CA GLY A 49 12.51 -21.06 33.32
C GLY A 49 12.49 -19.65 33.90
N SER A 50 11.89 -18.70 33.21
CA SER A 50 11.81 -17.28 33.59
C SER A 50 10.54 -16.60 33.12
N MET A 51 10.31 -15.35 33.52
CA MET A 51 9.20 -14.54 32.98
C MET A 51 9.45 -14.17 31.53
N GLU A 52 10.68 -13.97 31.11
CA GLU A 52 11.07 -13.75 29.71
C GLU A 52 10.63 -14.93 28.84
N GLY A 53 10.87 -16.17 29.29
CA GLY A 53 10.43 -17.38 28.61
C GLY A 53 8.89 -17.47 28.49
N VAL A 54 8.14 -16.98 29.49
CA VAL A 54 6.68 -16.85 29.40
C VAL A 54 6.31 -15.78 28.38
N GLN A 55 6.98 -14.63 28.37
CA GLN A 55 6.71 -13.54 27.43
C GLN A 55 6.97 -13.96 25.99
N GLU A 56 8.08 -14.65 25.72
CA GLU A 56 8.38 -15.23 24.39
C GLU A 56 7.30 -16.21 23.93
N ALA A 57 6.87 -17.10 24.82
CA ALA A 57 5.80 -18.04 24.52
C ALA A 57 4.48 -17.32 24.19
N VAL A 58 4.15 -16.23 24.90
CA VAL A 58 2.96 -15.41 24.63
C VAL A 58 3.07 -14.67 23.28
N ARG A 59 4.26 -14.15 22.93
CA ARG A 59 4.49 -13.53 21.61
C ARG A 59 4.28 -14.55 20.49
N ALA A 60 4.90 -15.73 20.62
CA ALA A 60 4.73 -16.81 19.64
C ALA A 60 3.25 -17.22 19.48
N GLU A 61 2.52 -17.30 20.59
CA GLU A 61 1.09 -17.61 20.60
C GLU A 61 0.25 -16.50 19.97
N ALA A 62 0.56 -15.22 20.22
CA ALA A 62 -0.10 -14.08 19.59
C ALA A 62 0.09 -14.10 18.06
N SER A 63 1.33 -14.34 17.59
CA SER A 63 1.63 -14.48 16.14
C SER A 63 0.86 -15.68 15.54
N ARG A 64 0.83 -16.82 16.24
CA ARG A 64 0.08 -18.00 15.78
C ARG A 64 -1.43 -17.73 15.68
N HIS A 65 -2.04 -17.04 16.65
CA HIS A 65 -3.44 -16.64 16.62
C HIS A 65 -3.71 -15.68 15.47
N PHE A 66 -2.84 -14.70 15.26
CA PHE A 66 -2.94 -13.73 14.17
C PHE A 66 -2.88 -14.43 12.81
N GLN A 67 -1.84 -15.22 12.54
CA GLN A 67 -1.69 -15.96 11.29
C GLN A 67 -2.85 -16.94 11.04
N LYS A 68 -3.35 -17.62 12.09
CA LYS A 68 -4.54 -18.45 11.96
C LYS A 68 -5.74 -17.63 11.51
N ARG A 69 -5.99 -16.47 12.14
CA ARG A 69 -7.11 -15.59 11.76
C ARG A 69 -7.01 -15.11 10.32
N LEU A 70 -5.80 -14.76 9.88
CA LEU A 70 -5.54 -14.36 8.48
C LEU A 70 -5.80 -15.50 7.50
N ARG A 71 -5.38 -16.72 7.82
CA ARG A 71 -5.61 -17.92 7.01
C ARG A 71 -7.10 -18.27 6.94
N ASP A 72 -7.81 -18.16 8.06
CA ASP A 72 -9.28 -18.31 8.10
C ASP A 72 -9.93 -17.27 7.17
N GLY A 73 -9.41 -16.04 7.13
CA GLY A 73 -9.85 -14.98 6.21
C GLY A 73 -9.65 -15.34 4.73
N LEU A 74 -8.50 -15.96 4.37
CA LEU A 74 -8.24 -16.44 3.00
C LEU A 74 -9.21 -17.55 2.56
N SER A 75 -9.83 -18.25 3.48
CA SER A 75 -10.85 -19.28 3.18
C SER A 75 -12.23 -18.69 2.84
N LEU A 76 -12.42 -17.38 2.99
CA LEU A 76 -13.64 -16.67 2.62
C LEU A 76 -13.68 -16.35 1.12
N ASN A 77 -14.84 -15.95 0.62
CA ASN A 77 -15.03 -15.54 -0.78
C ASN A 77 -15.47 -14.06 -0.86
N PRO A 78 -14.73 -13.17 -1.53
CA PRO A 78 -13.44 -13.38 -2.20
C PRO A 78 -12.28 -13.53 -1.19
N PRO A 79 -11.29 -14.42 -1.45
CA PRO A 79 -10.26 -14.77 -0.46
C PRO A 79 -9.43 -13.58 0.01
N PHE A 80 -8.93 -12.78 -0.91
CA PHE A 80 -8.06 -11.65 -0.58
C PHE A 80 -8.80 -10.53 0.18
N LYS A 81 -10.10 -10.32 -0.09
CA LYS A 81 -10.96 -9.44 0.72
C LYS A 81 -11.12 -9.97 2.14
N GLY A 82 -11.37 -11.27 2.27
CA GLY A 82 -11.50 -11.95 3.56
C GLY A 82 -10.22 -11.81 4.39
N PHE A 83 -9.05 -11.95 3.78
CA PHE A 83 -7.76 -11.73 4.42
C PHE A 83 -7.62 -10.30 4.98
N GLY A 84 -7.89 -9.27 4.17
CA GLY A 84 -7.81 -7.87 4.61
C GLY A 84 -8.79 -7.56 5.75
N MET A 85 -9.99 -8.10 5.70
CA MET A 85 -10.97 -7.97 6.77
C MET A 85 -10.54 -8.69 8.04
N ALA A 86 -9.97 -9.90 7.93
CA ALA A 86 -9.49 -10.68 9.07
C ALA A 86 -8.34 -9.98 9.82
N LEU A 87 -7.44 -9.30 9.10
CA LEU A 87 -6.38 -8.47 9.67
C LEU A 87 -6.97 -7.39 10.57
N LEU A 88 -7.94 -6.64 10.06
CA LEU A 88 -8.56 -5.54 10.79
C LEU A 88 -9.44 -6.03 11.95
N TRP A 89 -10.21 -7.09 11.75
CA TRP A 89 -10.98 -7.70 12.84
C TRP A 89 -10.07 -8.17 13.97
N PHE A 90 -8.94 -8.81 13.66
CA PHE A 90 -8.01 -9.23 14.71
C PHE A 90 -7.47 -8.03 15.50
N ALA A 91 -7.11 -6.95 14.82
CA ALA A 91 -6.62 -5.73 15.47
C ALA A 91 -7.71 -5.09 16.38
N MET A 92 -8.97 -5.12 15.96
CA MET A 92 -10.09 -4.57 16.72
C MET A 92 -10.52 -5.47 17.89
N ASP A 93 -10.59 -6.77 17.66
CA ASP A 93 -11.04 -7.76 18.67
C ASP A 93 -9.95 -8.07 19.71
N GLU A 94 -8.68 -8.08 19.29
CA GLU A 94 -7.53 -8.53 20.07
C GLU A 94 -6.37 -7.52 20.02
N PRO A 95 -6.60 -6.22 20.38
CA PRO A 95 -5.63 -5.16 20.16
C PRO A 95 -4.28 -5.40 20.84
N GLN A 96 -4.27 -6.03 22.02
CA GLN A 96 -3.03 -6.32 22.74
C GLN A 96 -2.24 -7.48 22.09
N LEU A 97 -2.92 -8.48 21.57
CA LEU A 97 -2.28 -9.57 20.83
C LEU A 97 -1.80 -9.10 19.45
N PHE A 98 -2.54 -8.20 18.79
CA PHE A 98 -2.09 -7.58 17.53
C PHE A 98 -0.79 -6.80 17.74
N LYS A 99 -0.69 -5.98 18.79
CA LYS A 99 0.55 -5.28 19.13
C LYS A 99 1.73 -6.25 19.30
N LEU A 100 1.51 -7.38 19.95
CA LEU A 100 2.56 -8.39 20.15
C LEU A 100 2.93 -9.12 18.86
N ALA A 101 1.94 -9.48 18.03
CA ALA A 101 2.17 -10.18 16.78
C ALA A 101 2.93 -9.30 15.76
N MET A 102 2.75 -7.97 15.84
CA MET A 102 3.44 -7.00 14.99
C MET A 102 4.69 -6.38 15.64
N ALA A 103 5.04 -6.76 16.88
CA ALA A 103 6.25 -6.28 17.53
C ALA A 103 7.45 -7.07 17.05
N GLY A 104 8.36 -6.45 16.31
CA GLY A 104 9.66 -7.01 15.95
C GLY A 104 10.70 -6.75 17.05
N GLU A 105 11.49 -7.74 17.39
CA GLU A 105 12.65 -7.56 18.30
C GLU A 105 13.91 -7.13 17.57
N THR A 106 14.01 -7.45 16.28
CA THR A 106 15.13 -7.07 15.41
C THR A 106 14.66 -6.13 14.30
N PRO A 107 15.40 -5.04 14.04
CA PRO A 107 15.16 -4.22 12.85
C PRO A 107 15.26 -5.08 11.59
N THR A 108 14.32 -4.92 10.69
CA THR A 108 14.35 -5.56 9.35
C THR A 108 14.93 -4.58 8.35
N ASP A 109 15.61 -5.10 7.32
CA ASP A 109 16.29 -4.26 6.31
C ASP A 109 15.32 -3.55 5.37
N SER A 110 14.06 -4.01 5.29
CA SER A 110 13.04 -3.42 4.44
C SER A 110 11.63 -3.64 5.00
N PHE A 111 10.67 -2.87 4.49
CA PHE A 111 9.25 -3.04 4.79
C PHE A 111 8.74 -4.42 4.35
N GLU A 112 9.16 -4.90 3.20
CA GLU A 112 8.80 -6.22 2.67
C GLU A 112 9.26 -7.34 3.63
N SER A 113 10.50 -7.27 4.09
CA SER A 113 11.06 -8.23 5.06
C SER A 113 10.28 -8.21 6.39
N TYR A 114 9.92 -7.01 6.85
CA TYR A 114 9.06 -6.86 8.04
C TYR A 114 7.71 -7.55 7.84
N ILE A 115 7.04 -7.28 6.73
CA ILE A 115 5.75 -7.87 6.38
C ILE A 115 5.84 -9.39 6.27
N ASP A 116 6.81 -9.90 5.52
CA ASP A 116 6.95 -11.33 5.28
C ASP A 116 7.21 -12.11 6.59
N THR A 117 7.95 -11.49 7.53
CA THR A 117 8.20 -12.06 8.85
C THR A 117 6.94 -12.14 9.72
N HIS A 118 6.16 -11.06 9.78
CA HIS A 118 5.03 -10.97 10.71
C HIS A 118 3.73 -11.57 10.16
N ILE A 119 3.50 -11.45 8.86
CA ILE A 119 2.32 -12.02 8.19
C ILE A 119 2.52 -13.52 7.96
N GLY A 120 3.64 -13.94 7.37
CA GLY A 120 4.01 -15.34 7.16
C GLY A 120 3.07 -16.11 6.22
N LEU A 121 2.33 -15.44 5.33
CA LEU A 121 1.32 -16.00 4.42
C LEU A 121 1.44 -15.42 3.01
N LYS A 122 2.65 -15.04 2.60
CA LYS A 122 2.86 -14.36 1.31
C LYS A 122 2.38 -15.22 0.14
N GLU A 123 2.79 -16.47 0.08
CA GLU A 123 2.48 -17.37 -1.05
C GLU A 123 0.96 -17.61 -1.17
N GLU A 124 0.26 -17.82 -0.05
CA GLU A 124 -1.19 -17.99 -0.02
C GLU A 124 -1.91 -16.71 -0.46
N CYS A 125 -1.40 -15.54 -0.06
CA CYS A 125 -1.94 -14.25 -0.48
C CYS A 125 -1.72 -13.99 -1.97
N LEU A 126 -0.53 -14.29 -2.51
CA LEU A 126 -0.23 -14.15 -3.94
C LEU A 126 -1.11 -15.07 -4.78
N ALA A 127 -1.33 -16.32 -4.33
CA ALA A 127 -2.27 -17.23 -4.98
C ALA A 127 -3.71 -16.69 -4.98
N ALA A 128 -4.16 -16.12 -3.85
CA ALA A 128 -5.48 -15.52 -3.72
C ALA A 128 -5.63 -14.26 -4.61
N ILE A 129 -4.58 -13.46 -4.76
CA ILE A 129 -4.52 -12.31 -5.68
C ILE A 129 -4.61 -12.79 -7.12
N GLY A 130 -3.84 -13.82 -7.50
CA GLY A 130 -3.90 -14.44 -8.82
C GLY A 130 -5.30 -14.93 -9.17
N GLN A 131 -5.93 -15.65 -8.25
CA GLN A 131 -7.28 -16.14 -8.41
C GLN A 131 -8.35 -15.03 -8.52
N SER A 132 -8.21 -13.97 -7.70
CA SER A 132 -9.21 -12.90 -7.60
C SER A 132 -9.09 -11.84 -8.70
N PHE A 133 -7.87 -11.56 -9.17
CA PHE A 133 -7.58 -10.40 -10.04
C PHE A 133 -6.81 -10.76 -11.31
N GLY A 134 -6.33 -12.00 -11.45
CA GLY A 134 -5.53 -12.46 -12.60
C GLY A 134 -4.09 -11.96 -12.62
N LEU A 135 -3.59 -11.39 -11.49
CA LEU A 135 -2.24 -10.85 -11.38
C LEU A 135 -1.24 -11.93 -10.97
N GLN A 136 0.01 -11.85 -11.47
CA GLN A 136 1.10 -12.77 -11.15
C GLN A 136 2.44 -12.03 -10.99
N GLY A 137 3.43 -12.68 -10.36
CA GLY A 137 4.78 -12.17 -10.21
C GLY A 137 4.81 -10.79 -9.54
N LYS A 138 5.58 -9.86 -10.08
CA LYS A 138 5.78 -8.52 -9.50
C LYS A 138 4.50 -7.70 -9.32
N GLU A 139 3.50 -7.89 -10.18
CA GLU A 139 2.23 -7.17 -10.08
C GLU A 139 1.39 -7.65 -8.89
N ALA A 140 1.37 -8.96 -8.66
CA ALA A 140 0.74 -9.54 -7.48
C ALA A 140 1.46 -9.13 -6.19
N GLU A 141 2.80 -9.15 -6.17
CA GLU A 141 3.60 -8.68 -5.03
C GLU A 141 3.36 -7.19 -4.74
N MET A 142 3.33 -6.35 -5.76
CA MET A 142 3.04 -4.92 -5.60
C MET A 142 1.67 -4.71 -4.95
N LEU A 143 0.62 -5.39 -5.44
CA LEU A 143 -0.71 -5.29 -4.85
C LEU A 143 -0.73 -5.80 -3.39
N TYR A 144 -0.04 -6.90 -3.10
CA TYR A 144 0.09 -7.48 -1.78
C TYR A 144 0.67 -6.48 -0.77
N TYR A 145 1.85 -5.95 -1.03
CA TYR A 145 2.52 -5.03 -0.11
C TYR A 145 1.79 -3.69 0.05
N GLN A 146 1.27 -3.13 -1.03
CA GLN A 146 0.53 -1.86 -0.97
C GLN A 146 -0.75 -1.98 -0.14
N LEU A 147 -1.50 -3.05 -0.31
CA LEU A 147 -2.72 -3.26 0.47
C LEU A 147 -2.43 -3.62 1.93
N LEU A 148 -1.33 -4.32 2.21
CA LEU A 148 -0.90 -4.55 3.59
C LEU A 148 -0.47 -3.25 4.27
N LEU A 149 0.24 -2.36 3.58
CA LEU A 149 0.58 -1.04 4.13
C LEU A 149 -0.68 -0.26 4.53
N VAL A 150 -1.69 -0.23 3.66
CA VAL A 150 -2.98 0.40 3.97
C VAL A 150 -3.69 -0.30 5.13
N GLY A 151 -3.77 -1.63 5.09
CA GLY A 151 -4.43 -2.45 6.11
C GLY A 151 -3.79 -2.31 7.48
N LEU A 152 -2.46 -2.36 7.55
CA LEU A 152 -1.72 -2.18 8.80
C LEU A 152 -1.85 -0.75 9.35
N GLY A 153 -1.83 0.28 8.50
CA GLY A 153 -2.07 1.66 8.92
C GLY A 153 -3.47 1.84 9.54
N LEU A 154 -4.50 1.24 8.93
CA LEU A 154 -5.85 1.24 9.48
C LEU A 154 -5.93 0.45 10.81
N ALA A 155 -5.32 -0.74 10.86
CA ALA A 155 -5.27 -1.57 12.05
C ALA A 155 -4.61 -0.84 13.22
N GLN A 156 -3.46 -0.20 12.99
CA GLN A 156 -2.75 0.59 13.99
C GLN A 156 -3.60 1.75 14.51
N SER A 157 -4.28 2.48 13.60
CA SER A 157 -5.17 3.58 13.98
C SER A 157 -6.33 3.12 14.87
N CYS A 158 -6.89 1.93 14.62
CA CYS A 158 -7.93 1.34 15.46
C CYS A 158 -7.40 0.93 16.83
N VAL A 159 -6.22 0.30 16.88
CA VAL A 159 -5.59 -0.19 18.11
C VAL A 159 -5.17 0.94 19.06
N GLU A 160 -4.77 2.08 18.51
CA GLU A 160 -4.41 3.27 19.29
C GLU A 160 -5.60 4.14 19.70
N GLY A 161 -6.80 3.75 19.30
CA GLY A 161 -8.03 4.51 19.59
C GLY A 161 -8.18 5.81 18.80
N GLY A 162 -7.35 6.00 17.77
CA GLY A 162 -7.39 7.19 16.90
C GLY A 162 -8.55 7.18 15.90
N ALA A 163 -9.08 6.01 15.56
CA ALA A 163 -10.20 5.87 14.64
C ALA A 163 -11.20 4.81 15.09
N ALA A 164 -12.45 5.21 15.31
CA ALA A 164 -13.57 4.31 15.53
C ALA A 164 -14.20 3.94 14.17
N LEU A 165 -13.57 3.01 13.45
CA LEU A 165 -14.04 2.59 12.14
C LEU A 165 -15.05 1.44 12.26
N SER A 166 -16.20 1.57 11.61
CA SER A 166 -17.14 0.48 11.46
C SER A 166 -16.70 -0.49 10.35
N ILE A 167 -17.17 -1.74 10.43
CA ILE A 167 -16.89 -2.78 9.41
C ILE A 167 -17.23 -2.32 7.98
N PRO A 168 -18.38 -1.66 7.71
CA PRO A 168 -18.68 -1.12 6.38
C PRO A 168 -17.66 -0.08 5.89
N GLN A 169 -17.25 0.84 6.76
CA GLN A 169 -16.24 1.87 6.44
C GLN A 169 -14.88 1.23 6.08
N VAL A 170 -14.46 0.26 6.88
CA VAL A 170 -13.23 -0.51 6.61
C VAL A 170 -13.30 -1.20 5.26
N SER A 171 -14.40 -1.93 4.99
CA SER A 171 -14.61 -2.62 3.71
C SER A 171 -14.62 -1.65 2.52
N GLU A 172 -15.19 -0.46 2.71
CA GLU A 172 -15.22 0.59 1.68
C GLU A 172 -13.82 1.14 1.40
N ILE A 173 -13.05 1.46 2.46
CA ILE A 173 -11.67 1.98 2.33
C ILE A 173 -10.79 0.94 1.61
N LEU A 174 -10.79 -0.30 2.06
CA LEU A 174 -10.02 -1.38 1.43
C LEU A 174 -10.45 -1.57 -0.03
N GLY A 175 -11.75 -1.59 -0.31
CA GLY A 175 -12.27 -1.76 -1.66
C GLY A 175 -11.90 -0.61 -2.61
N LYS A 176 -11.87 0.64 -2.13
CA LYS A 176 -11.39 1.79 -2.90
C LYS A 176 -9.91 1.66 -3.24
N ASN A 177 -9.08 1.28 -2.26
CA ASN A 177 -7.64 1.10 -2.46
C ASN A 177 -7.34 -0.05 -3.43
N VAL A 178 -8.00 -1.22 -3.28
CA VAL A 178 -7.87 -2.33 -4.25
C VAL A 178 -8.15 -1.85 -5.67
N ARG A 179 -9.26 -1.14 -5.88
CA ARG A 179 -9.61 -0.63 -7.23
C ARG A 179 -8.57 0.35 -7.76
N ALA A 180 -8.09 1.28 -6.91
CA ALA A 180 -7.08 2.25 -7.30
C ALA A 180 -5.76 1.57 -7.72
N PHE A 181 -5.27 0.63 -6.92
CA PHE A 181 -4.05 -0.10 -7.25
C PHE A 181 -4.22 -0.98 -8.50
N LEU A 182 -5.35 -1.67 -8.67
CA LEU A 182 -5.63 -2.42 -9.89
C LEU A 182 -5.68 -1.54 -11.13
N MET A 183 -6.22 -0.33 -11.04
CA MET A 183 -6.20 0.63 -12.15
C MET A 183 -4.78 1.03 -12.52
N VAL A 184 -3.92 1.31 -11.53
CA VAL A 184 -2.51 1.65 -11.76
C VAL A 184 -1.75 0.47 -12.39
N ILE A 185 -1.93 -0.75 -11.85
CA ILE A 185 -1.26 -1.95 -12.37
C ILE A 185 -1.67 -2.23 -13.82
N ARG A 186 -2.98 -2.17 -14.12
CA ARG A 186 -3.51 -2.41 -15.47
C ARG A 186 -3.11 -1.31 -16.45
N ALA A 187 -3.13 -0.04 -16.04
CA ALA A 187 -2.64 1.05 -16.88
C ALA A 187 -1.14 0.88 -17.20
N GLY A 188 -0.33 0.40 -16.26
CA GLY A 188 1.07 0.04 -16.49
C GLY A 188 1.24 -1.15 -17.44
N ALA A 189 0.34 -2.14 -17.41
CA ALA A 189 0.33 -3.27 -18.34
C ALA A 189 -0.01 -2.82 -19.77
N ASP A 190 -1.10 -2.02 -19.93
CA ASP A 190 -1.49 -1.46 -21.22
C ASP A 190 -0.40 -0.54 -21.81
N ALA A 191 0.29 0.23 -20.95
CA ALA A 191 1.42 1.05 -21.35
C ALA A 191 2.62 0.19 -21.81
N ARG A 192 2.85 -0.98 -21.20
CA ARG A 192 3.92 -1.91 -21.61
C ARG A 192 3.60 -2.61 -22.95
N GLU A 193 2.36 -2.96 -23.22
CA GLU A 193 1.95 -3.51 -24.53
C GLU A 193 2.00 -2.47 -25.66
N SER A 194 1.77 -1.19 -25.33
CA SER A 194 1.86 -0.08 -26.28
C SER A 194 3.25 0.57 -26.35
N TYR A 195 4.17 0.19 -25.46
CA TYR A 195 5.52 0.74 -25.34
C TYR A 195 6.56 -0.24 -25.88
N ILE A 196 7.07 0.01 -27.08
CA ILE A 196 8.32 -0.60 -27.56
C ILE A 196 9.45 0.10 -26.80
N PRO A 197 10.23 -0.64 -25.96
CA PRO A 197 11.19 0.01 -25.07
C PRO A 197 12.30 0.69 -25.87
N ASN A 198 12.39 2.00 -25.71
CA ASN A 198 13.63 2.70 -26.01
C ASN A 198 14.67 2.24 -24.97
N ARG A 199 15.72 1.54 -25.40
CA ARG A 199 16.76 0.96 -24.53
C ARG A 199 17.45 2.10 -23.78
N GLY A 200 17.01 2.38 -22.55
CA GLY A 200 17.68 3.39 -21.71
C GLY A 200 16.91 3.82 -20.45
N ALA A 201 15.59 3.64 -20.39
CA ALA A 201 14.83 3.95 -19.17
C ALA A 201 14.26 2.64 -18.60
N GLY A 202 14.65 2.28 -17.37
CA GLY A 202 14.11 1.11 -16.66
C GLY A 202 12.62 1.28 -16.32
N PRO A 203 11.93 0.20 -15.88
CA PRO A 203 10.48 0.20 -15.61
C PRO A 203 10.02 1.07 -14.43
N GLN A 204 10.91 1.87 -13.86
CA GLN A 204 10.71 2.76 -12.72
C GLN A 204 10.10 4.13 -13.10
N GLY A 205 10.11 4.51 -14.40
CA GLY A 205 9.81 5.88 -14.82
C GLY A 205 8.37 6.35 -14.62
N ASP A 206 7.37 5.48 -14.69
CA ASP A 206 5.96 5.93 -14.72
C ASP A 206 5.36 6.11 -13.32
N VAL A 207 5.71 5.27 -12.35
CA VAL A 207 5.25 5.43 -10.96
C VAL A 207 6.00 6.58 -10.29
N ASP A 208 7.30 6.69 -10.53
CA ASP A 208 8.12 7.80 -10.05
C ASP A 208 7.64 9.14 -10.65
N SER A 209 7.25 9.15 -11.92
CA SER A 209 6.67 10.30 -12.59
C SER A 209 5.33 10.72 -11.98
N TYR A 210 4.45 9.76 -11.66
CA TYR A 210 3.15 10.05 -11.04
C TYR A 210 3.31 10.59 -9.62
N LEU A 211 4.14 9.96 -8.79
CA LEU A 211 4.44 10.42 -7.43
C LEU A 211 5.16 11.77 -7.44
N MET A 212 6.05 11.98 -8.41
CA MET A 212 6.75 13.24 -8.61
C MET A 212 5.79 14.36 -9.03
N ILE A 213 4.84 14.09 -9.90
CA ILE A 213 3.80 15.05 -10.31
C ILE A 213 2.88 15.40 -9.13
N GLN A 214 2.47 14.42 -8.32
CA GLN A 214 1.70 14.66 -7.09
C GLN A 214 2.48 15.53 -6.10
N SER A 215 3.77 15.25 -5.91
CA SER A 215 4.67 16.07 -5.09
C SER A 215 4.84 17.48 -5.65
N LEU A 216 4.96 17.63 -6.97
CA LEU A 216 5.09 18.91 -7.66
C LEU A 216 3.79 19.72 -7.61
N ALA A 217 2.64 19.08 -7.78
CA ALA A 217 1.34 19.73 -7.61
C ALA A 217 1.16 20.28 -6.19
N GLY A 218 1.69 19.57 -5.17
CA GLY A 218 1.71 20.08 -3.80
C GLY A 218 2.69 21.25 -3.55
N GLN A 219 3.71 21.41 -4.39
CA GLN A 219 4.75 22.44 -4.23
C GLN A 219 4.62 23.61 -5.23
N ASN A 220 3.87 23.44 -6.32
CA ASN A 220 3.66 24.47 -7.33
C ASN A 220 2.24 24.97 -7.31
N HIS A 221 2.07 26.23 -6.87
CA HIS A 221 0.77 26.87 -6.70
C HIS A 221 -0.07 26.89 -8.00
N LEU A 222 0.56 27.16 -9.15
CA LEU A 222 -0.14 27.19 -10.43
C LEU A 222 -0.69 25.81 -10.82
N LEU A 223 0.10 24.74 -10.67
CA LEU A 223 -0.36 23.38 -10.93
C LEU A 223 -1.52 22.99 -10.03
N GLN A 224 -1.42 23.30 -8.73
CA GLN A 224 -2.49 23.04 -7.76
C GLN A 224 -3.78 23.79 -8.12
N GLU A 225 -3.66 25.06 -8.49
CA GLU A 225 -4.78 25.89 -8.93
C GLU A 225 -5.45 25.32 -10.18
N LEU A 226 -4.68 24.97 -11.22
CA LEU A 226 -5.19 24.46 -12.48
C LEU A 226 -5.84 23.08 -12.36
N HIS A 227 -5.38 22.21 -11.44
CA HIS A 227 -6.01 20.92 -11.14
C HIS A 227 -7.30 21.09 -10.31
N SER A 228 -7.32 22.03 -9.36
CA SER A 228 -8.49 22.26 -8.50
C SER A 228 -9.58 23.06 -9.20
N HIS A 229 -9.20 24.03 -10.03
CA HIS A 229 -10.08 24.95 -10.74
C HIS A 229 -9.61 25.14 -12.18
N PRO A 230 -9.86 24.18 -13.09
CA PRO A 230 -9.39 24.25 -14.47
C PRO A 230 -9.96 25.51 -15.17
N ARG A 231 -9.07 26.33 -15.71
CA ARG A 231 -9.37 27.54 -16.47
C ARG A 231 -8.41 27.69 -17.64
N TYR A 232 -8.73 28.57 -18.58
CA TYR A 232 -7.83 28.83 -19.72
C TYR A 232 -6.45 29.29 -19.24
N ILE A 233 -5.38 28.65 -19.78
CA ILE A 233 -3.98 28.98 -19.44
C ILE A 233 -3.54 30.20 -20.24
N GLN A 234 -3.06 31.22 -19.55
CA GLN A 234 -2.48 32.42 -20.15
C GLN A 234 -1.09 32.15 -20.73
N ASP A 235 -0.65 32.93 -21.72
CA ASP A 235 0.66 32.70 -22.37
C ASP A 235 1.85 32.78 -21.40
N SER A 236 1.79 33.64 -20.38
CA SER A 236 2.80 33.71 -19.30
C SER A 236 2.89 32.46 -18.44
N GLU A 237 1.76 31.78 -18.22
CA GLU A 237 1.68 30.57 -17.38
C GLU A 237 2.28 29.34 -18.08
N TRP A 238 2.28 29.33 -19.41
CA TRP A 238 2.96 28.27 -20.17
C TRP A 238 4.45 28.21 -19.87
N THR A 239 5.12 29.35 -19.69
CA THR A 239 6.54 29.42 -19.32
C THR A 239 6.79 28.78 -17.95
N GLU A 240 5.87 28.95 -17.01
CA GLU A 240 5.95 28.31 -15.69
C GLU A 240 5.77 26.77 -15.79
N LEU A 241 4.81 26.30 -16.56
CA LEU A 241 4.60 24.87 -16.79
C LEU A 241 5.79 24.22 -17.52
N GLU A 242 6.39 24.89 -18.48
CA GLU A 242 7.62 24.47 -19.15
C GLU A 242 8.82 24.41 -18.17
N ARG A 243 8.88 25.37 -17.23
CA ARG A 243 9.90 25.37 -16.15
C ARG A 243 9.73 24.19 -15.21
N VAL A 244 8.52 23.85 -14.85
CA VAL A 244 8.21 22.67 -14.04
C VAL A 244 8.68 21.40 -14.76
N LEU A 245 8.36 21.23 -16.03
CA LEU A 245 8.82 20.11 -16.83
C LEU A 245 10.34 20.01 -16.92
N ARG A 246 10.99 21.12 -17.17
CA ARG A 246 12.46 21.19 -17.24
C ARG A 246 13.10 20.73 -15.94
N ASN A 247 12.64 21.30 -14.81
CA ASN A 247 13.26 21.06 -13.51
C ASN A 247 13.00 19.65 -12.97
N SER A 248 11.83 19.08 -13.31
CA SER A 248 11.37 17.82 -12.70
C SER A 248 11.63 16.61 -13.60
N PHE A 249 11.60 16.79 -14.92
CA PHE A 249 11.70 15.69 -15.88
C PHE A 249 12.86 15.85 -16.86
N ASN A 250 13.67 16.89 -16.71
CA ASN A 250 14.72 17.25 -17.65
C ASN A 250 14.22 17.32 -19.12
N LEU A 251 12.94 17.68 -19.30
CA LEU A 251 12.27 17.82 -20.59
C LEU A 251 12.08 19.29 -20.92
N THR A 252 12.57 19.68 -22.09
CA THR A 252 12.36 21.03 -22.61
C THR A 252 11.59 20.99 -23.92
N PRO A 253 10.78 22.04 -24.26
CA PRO A 253 10.16 22.15 -25.57
C PRO A 253 11.15 22.07 -26.72
N GLU A 254 12.38 22.58 -26.53
CA GLU A 254 13.46 22.56 -27.48
C GLU A 254 13.95 21.11 -27.72
N SER A 255 14.28 20.37 -26.66
CA SER A 255 14.72 18.97 -26.77
C SER A 255 13.65 18.08 -27.41
N LEU A 256 12.37 18.35 -27.14
CA LEU A 256 11.26 17.64 -27.78
C LEU A 256 11.14 17.96 -29.28
N ARG A 257 11.40 19.22 -29.70
CA ARG A 257 11.41 19.60 -31.12
C ARG A 257 12.62 19.05 -31.86
N GLU A 258 13.77 19.01 -31.20
CA GLU A 258 14.99 18.40 -31.78
C GLU A 258 14.79 16.90 -32.00
N ALA A 259 14.22 16.19 -31.02
CA ALA A 259 13.89 14.80 -31.15
C ALA A 259 12.73 14.52 -32.15
N HIS A 260 11.79 15.47 -32.30
CA HIS A 260 10.58 15.34 -33.12
C HIS A 260 10.28 16.63 -33.91
N PRO A 261 10.99 16.89 -35.03
CA PRO A 261 10.86 18.15 -35.79
C PRO A 261 9.47 18.46 -36.33
N GLY A 262 8.58 17.47 -36.38
CA GLY A 262 7.18 17.63 -36.86
C GLY A 262 6.18 18.11 -35.82
N LEU A 263 6.61 18.43 -34.58
CA LEU A 263 5.70 18.88 -33.52
C LEU A 263 5.38 20.37 -33.64
N THR A 264 4.10 20.68 -33.66
CA THR A 264 3.58 22.06 -33.61
C THR A 264 3.53 22.58 -32.17
N LYS A 265 3.39 23.91 -31.99
CA LYS A 265 3.15 24.52 -30.66
C LYS A 265 1.93 23.90 -29.94
N GLY A 266 0.86 23.58 -30.69
CA GLY A 266 -0.32 22.92 -30.15
C GLY A 266 -0.04 21.49 -29.72
N ASP A 267 0.75 20.74 -30.49
CA ASP A 267 1.15 19.37 -30.10
C ASP A 267 1.99 19.36 -28.81
N LEU A 268 2.91 20.32 -28.64
CA LEU A 268 3.69 20.50 -27.44
C LEU A 268 2.84 20.83 -26.21
N ARG A 269 1.85 21.72 -26.35
CA ARG A 269 0.90 22.06 -25.28
C ARG A 269 0.09 20.83 -24.83
N ILE A 270 -0.41 20.05 -25.79
CA ILE A 270 -1.09 18.76 -25.50
C ILE A 270 -0.12 17.78 -24.82
N TYR A 271 1.13 17.70 -25.28
CA TYR A 271 2.15 16.84 -24.65
C TYR A 271 2.40 17.25 -23.21
N ILE A 272 2.65 18.53 -22.95
CA ILE A 272 2.88 19.11 -21.61
C ILE A 272 1.72 18.76 -20.67
N LEU A 273 0.48 19.06 -21.05
CA LEU A 273 -0.69 18.83 -20.23
C LEU A 273 -0.95 17.33 -19.99
N SER A 274 -0.66 16.49 -20.99
CA SER A 274 -0.77 15.04 -20.83
C SER A 274 0.29 14.49 -19.86
N HIS A 275 1.50 15.02 -19.93
CA HIS A 275 2.59 14.64 -19.05
C HIS A 275 2.34 15.11 -17.61
N LEU A 276 1.72 16.28 -17.43
CA LEU A 276 1.27 16.80 -16.13
C LEU A 276 -0.08 16.20 -15.68
N GLN A 277 -0.53 15.10 -16.27
CA GLN A 277 -1.68 14.27 -15.86
C GLN A 277 -3.06 14.98 -15.95
N PHE A 278 -3.20 16.05 -16.73
CA PHE A 278 -4.52 16.64 -16.97
C PHE A 278 -5.39 15.70 -17.83
N THR A 279 -6.62 15.48 -17.40
CA THR A 279 -7.63 14.72 -18.15
C THR A 279 -8.01 15.39 -19.45
N VAL A 280 -8.66 14.66 -20.37
CA VAL A 280 -9.15 15.24 -21.65
C VAL A 280 -10.10 16.42 -21.41
N SER A 281 -10.96 16.33 -20.40
CA SER A 281 -11.91 17.39 -20.04
C SER A 281 -11.20 18.63 -19.50
N GLU A 282 -10.23 18.47 -18.63
CA GLU A 282 -9.40 19.56 -18.11
C GLU A 282 -8.58 20.19 -19.23
N GLN A 283 -7.92 19.40 -20.09
CA GLN A 283 -7.18 19.93 -21.24
C GLN A 283 -8.05 20.75 -22.19
N ALA A 284 -9.31 20.35 -22.38
CA ALA A 284 -10.25 21.11 -23.18
C ALA A 284 -10.50 22.52 -22.61
N ILE A 285 -10.70 22.61 -21.30
CA ILE A 285 -10.88 23.89 -20.59
C ILE A 285 -9.58 24.71 -20.63
N LEU A 286 -8.44 24.10 -20.30
CA LEU A 286 -7.12 24.73 -20.24
C LEU A 286 -6.66 25.30 -21.58
N LEU A 287 -7.05 24.65 -22.69
CA LEU A 287 -6.71 25.06 -24.07
C LEU A 287 -7.81 25.88 -24.76
N GLY A 288 -9.00 25.99 -24.17
CA GLY A 288 -10.14 26.65 -24.78
C GLY A 288 -10.66 25.95 -26.04
N ILE A 289 -10.61 24.62 -26.12
CA ILE A 289 -11.04 23.81 -27.25
C ILE A 289 -12.00 22.69 -26.80
N SER A 290 -12.69 22.04 -27.76
CA SER A 290 -13.60 20.94 -27.39
C SER A 290 -12.85 19.66 -26.93
N PRO A 291 -13.43 18.81 -26.05
CA PRO A 291 -12.86 17.54 -25.67
C PRO A 291 -12.58 16.61 -26.87
N THR A 292 -13.43 16.65 -27.88
CA THR A 292 -13.21 15.90 -29.14
C THR A 292 -12.00 16.41 -29.91
N SER A 293 -11.70 17.71 -29.88
CA SER A 293 -10.49 18.31 -30.47
C SER A 293 -9.24 17.87 -29.71
N VAL A 294 -9.29 17.79 -28.36
CA VAL A 294 -8.20 17.25 -27.52
C VAL A 294 -7.93 15.79 -27.88
N THR A 295 -8.97 14.97 -27.97
CA THR A 295 -8.82 13.53 -28.32
C THR A 295 -8.15 13.35 -29.69
N LYS A 296 -8.60 14.11 -30.71
CA LYS A 296 -7.99 14.08 -32.03
C LYS A 296 -6.53 14.57 -32.01
N ALA A 297 -6.24 15.62 -31.24
CA ALA A 297 -4.88 16.13 -31.08
C ALA A 297 -3.95 15.13 -30.38
N ARG A 298 -4.43 14.43 -29.33
CA ARG A 298 -3.67 13.34 -28.68
C ARG A 298 -3.38 12.19 -29.65
N GLN A 299 -4.36 11.75 -30.45
CA GLN A 299 -4.16 10.70 -31.45
C GLN A 299 -3.12 11.11 -32.50
N ARG A 300 -3.22 12.34 -33.01
CA ARG A 300 -2.26 12.90 -33.97
C ARG A 300 -0.85 13.03 -33.37
N LEU A 301 -0.76 13.49 -32.12
CA LEU A 301 0.49 13.56 -31.38
C LEU A 301 1.11 12.16 -31.21
N LYS A 302 0.33 11.18 -30.80
CA LYS A 302 0.78 9.78 -30.68
C LYS A 302 1.30 9.25 -32.02
N ALA A 303 0.61 9.50 -33.12
CA ALA A 303 1.06 9.10 -34.45
C ALA A 303 2.39 9.76 -34.84
N LYS A 304 2.56 11.06 -34.54
CA LYS A 304 3.83 11.78 -34.80
C LYS A 304 5.00 11.22 -33.98
N LEU A 305 4.79 10.93 -32.71
CA LEU A 305 5.81 10.33 -31.83
C LEU A 305 6.18 8.90 -32.27
N HIS A 306 5.23 8.12 -32.78
CA HIS A 306 5.47 6.75 -33.28
C HIS A 306 6.17 6.66 -34.65
N VAL A 307 5.93 7.63 -35.54
CA VAL A 307 6.55 7.62 -36.89
C VAL A 307 8.07 7.74 -36.80
N PHE A 308 8.62 8.48 -35.84
CA PHE A 308 10.07 8.63 -35.65
C PHE A 308 10.73 7.42 -34.99
N GLN A 309 9.99 6.57 -34.28
CA GLN A 309 10.52 5.30 -33.71
C GLN A 309 10.72 4.20 -34.77
N LYS A 310 10.16 4.34 -35.98
CA LYS A 310 10.28 3.36 -37.08
C LYS A 310 11.43 3.65 -38.06
N ILE A 311 12.14 4.78 -37.91
CA ILE A 311 13.19 5.23 -38.85
C ILE A 311 14.61 5.10 -38.27
N HIS A 312 14.74 4.71 -37.02
CA HIS A 312 16.00 4.35 -36.37
C HIS A 312 15.84 3.01 -35.65
#